data_4693e10429f5bc18216964c67c2b02bc
#
_entry.id   4693e10429f5bc18216964c67c2b02bc
#
_cell.length_a   1.000
_cell.length_b   1.000
_cell.length_c   1.000
_cell.angle_alpha   90.00
_cell.angle_beta   90.00
_cell.angle_gamma   90.00
#
_symmetry.space_group_name_H-M   'P 1'
#
loop_
_entity.id
_entity.type
_entity.pdbx_description
1 polymer ?
#
loop_
_entity_poly.entity_id
_entity_poly.type
_entity_poly.pdbx_seq_one_letter_code
_entity_poly.pdbx_strand_id
1 'polypeptide(L)'
;MNRRIFANLILYDIRKGLRENKIKWIVGVFIFVFFSFITVSDFSVNSPELGFLAYFTNILQGMPPYIKTDDSVFTIPVSWFLFYAFLFFVVGFYPSSDLYGAGKKTLILSGSRFKWLWSKYIWTVINVIMYYAAMILVLAAVTCAIGKWSTKPDDMLMEMGIDMQQFATGNEVLVWLILPMLCASTIAVVQLTSVFCRCDRWIYCFQ
;
A
#
# COMPACT_ATOMS: atom_id res chain seq x y z
N MET A 1 33.10 6.86 3.96
CA MET A 1 31.71 6.77 4.47
C MET A 1 31.48 5.39 5.03
N ASN A 2 31.20 5.25 6.33
CA ASN A 2 31.13 3.92 6.97
C ASN A 2 29.82 3.23 6.59
N ARG A 3 29.82 2.38 5.53
CA ARG A 3 28.65 1.66 5.00
C ARG A 3 27.97 0.79 6.06
N ARG A 4 28.73 0.25 7.00
CA ARG A 4 28.20 -0.61 8.08
C ARG A 4 27.27 0.14 9.04
N ILE A 5 27.57 1.42 9.37
CA ILE A 5 26.75 2.23 10.27
C ILE A 5 25.38 2.52 9.59
N PHE A 6 25.38 2.85 8.31
CA PHE A 6 24.14 3.12 7.57
C PHE A 6 23.25 1.88 7.42
N ALA A 7 23.85 0.73 7.09
CA ALA A 7 23.11 -0.54 7.00
C ALA A 7 22.48 -0.94 8.35
N ASN A 8 23.22 -0.76 9.45
CA ASN A 8 22.71 -1.02 10.79
C ASN A 8 21.57 -0.07 11.18
N LEU A 9 21.60 1.18 10.73
CA LEU A 9 20.52 2.15 10.95
C LEU A 9 19.24 1.73 10.22
N ILE A 10 19.35 1.32 8.95
CA ILE A 10 18.20 0.81 8.18
C ILE A 10 17.61 -0.44 8.85
N LEU A 11 18.46 -1.39 9.24
CA LEU A 11 18.01 -2.62 9.90
C LEU A 11 17.32 -2.34 11.24
N TYR A 12 17.83 -1.38 11.99
CA TYR A 12 17.22 -0.91 13.23
C TYR A 12 15.82 -0.32 12.97
N ASP A 13 15.70 0.56 11.96
CA ASP A 13 14.41 1.17 11.60
C ASP A 13 13.39 0.14 11.14
N ILE A 14 13.80 -0.86 10.34
CA ILE A 14 12.91 -1.93 9.91
C ILE A 14 12.41 -2.73 11.13
N ARG A 15 13.30 -3.17 12.00
CA ARG A 15 12.93 -3.97 13.18
C ARG A 15 12.04 -3.18 14.15
N LYS A 16 12.40 -1.93 14.41
CA LYS A 16 11.65 -1.06 15.31
C LYS A 16 10.29 -0.70 14.73
N GLY A 17 10.25 -0.29 13.45
CA GLY A 17 9.02 0.07 12.77
C GLY A 17 8.02 -1.08 12.70
N LEU A 18 8.47 -2.30 12.40
CA LEU A 18 7.61 -3.50 12.42
C LEU A 18 7.07 -3.78 13.82
N ARG A 19 7.89 -3.64 14.86
CA ARG A 19 7.47 -3.89 16.25
C ARG A 19 6.45 -2.85 16.73
N GLU A 20 6.65 -1.57 16.43
CA GLU A 20 5.74 -0.49 16.82
C GLU A 20 4.41 -0.53 16.04
N ASN A 21 4.45 -0.96 14.79
CA ASN A 21 3.27 -1.09 13.94
C ASN A 21 2.58 -2.47 14.03
N LYS A 22 3.02 -3.39 14.89
CA LYS A 22 2.52 -4.76 14.97
C LYS A 22 0.99 -4.85 15.03
N ILE A 23 0.35 -4.08 15.91
CA ILE A 23 -1.11 -4.08 16.07
C ILE A 23 -1.78 -3.58 14.79
N LYS A 24 -1.24 -2.55 14.14
CA LYS A 24 -1.78 -2.02 12.89
C LYS A 24 -1.67 -3.03 11.75
N TRP A 25 -0.57 -3.78 11.68
CA TRP A 25 -0.42 -4.87 10.73
C TRP A 25 -1.46 -5.97 10.93
N ILE A 26 -1.73 -6.35 12.18
CA ILE A 26 -2.80 -7.32 12.51
C ILE A 26 -4.15 -6.79 12.03
N VAL A 27 -4.48 -5.53 12.34
CA VAL A 27 -5.74 -4.89 11.89
C VAL A 27 -5.78 -4.84 10.35
N GLY A 28 -4.66 -4.50 9.68
CA GLY A 28 -4.57 -4.50 8.23
C GLY A 28 -4.87 -5.85 7.59
N VAL A 29 -4.30 -6.92 8.14
CA VAL A 29 -4.59 -8.29 7.67
C VAL A 29 -6.07 -8.63 7.85
N PHE A 30 -6.70 -8.27 8.97
CA PHE A 30 -8.14 -8.47 9.16
C PHE A 30 -8.97 -7.69 8.13
N ILE A 31 -8.60 -6.45 7.84
CA ILE A 31 -9.26 -5.64 6.80
C ILE A 31 -9.12 -6.33 5.43
N PHE A 32 -7.93 -6.83 5.09
CA PHE A 32 -7.72 -7.54 3.81
C PHE A 32 -8.53 -8.83 3.71
N VAL A 33 -8.57 -9.62 4.77
CA VAL A 33 -9.40 -10.84 4.81
C VAL A 33 -10.87 -10.49 4.62
N PHE A 34 -11.36 -9.47 5.31
CA PHE A 34 -12.74 -9.02 5.24
C PHE A 34 -13.11 -8.55 3.82
N PHE A 35 -12.30 -7.68 3.22
CA PHE A 35 -12.54 -7.23 1.85
C PHE A 35 -12.40 -8.35 0.82
N SER A 36 -11.40 -9.20 0.96
CA SER A 36 -11.25 -10.36 0.07
C SER A 36 -12.47 -11.29 0.14
N PHE A 37 -12.99 -11.51 1.35
CA PHE A 37 -14.17 -12.34 1.52
C PHE A 37 -15.43 -11.72 0.91
N ILE A 38 -15.68 -10.41 1.14
CA ILE A 38 -16.80 -9.70 0.52
C ILE A 38 -16.69 -9.77 -1.01
N THR A 39 -15.55 -9.36 -1.57
CA THR A 39 -15.34 -9.32 -3.02
C THR A 39 -15.54 -10.70 -3.64
N VAL A 40 -14.97 -11.74 -3.05
CA VAL A 40 -15.14 -13.11 -3.56
C VAL A 40 -16.57 -13.60 -3.40
N SER A 41 -17.28 -13.25 -2.33
CA SER A 41 -18.68 -13.62 -2.13
C SER A 41 -19.59 -12.95 -3.15
N ASP A 42 -19.44 -11.65 -3.36
CA ASP A 42 -20.26 -10.90 -4.33
C ASP A 42 -20.08 -11.43 -5.75
N PHE A 43 -18.85 -11.65 -6.18
CA PHE A 43 -18.55 -12.19 -7.50
C PHE A 43 -18.91 -13.68 -7.63
N SER A 44 -18.85 -14.46 -6.55
CA SER A 44 -19.21 -15.87 -6.62
C SER A 44 -20.68 -16.10 -6.94
N VAL A 45 -21.53 -15.17 -6.57
CA VAL A 45 -22.99 -15.19 -6.84
C VAL A 45 -23.28 -14.69 -8.26
N ASN A 46 -22.63 -13.59 -8.66
CA ASN A 46 -22.95 -12.89 -9.90
C ASN A 46 -22.14 -13.42 -11.11
N SER A 47 -20.95 -13.98 -10.87
CA SER A 47 -20.02 -14.36 -11.93
C SER A 47 -19.09 -15.47 -11.45
N PRO A 48 -19.53 -16.74 -11.51
CA PRO A 48 -18.83 -17.87 -10.90
C PRO A 48 -17.47 -18.21 -11.54
N GLU A 49 -17.16 -17.66 -12.72
CA GLU A 49 -15.95 -17.97 -13.48
C GLU A 49 -14.75 -17.06 -13.15
N LEU A 50 -14.95 -16.03 -12.33
CA LEU A 50 -13.91 -15.05 -12.02
C LEU A 50 -12.82 -15.64 -11.13
N GLY A 51 -11.57 -15.32 -11.48
CA GLY A 51 -10.37 -15.76 -10.78
C GLY A 51 -9.68 -14.69 -9.94
N PHE A 52 -8.51 -15.03 -9.39
CA PHE A 52 -7.68 -14.16 -8.57
C PHE A 52 -7.41 -12.78 -9.20
N LEU A 53 -7.15 -12.75 -10.51
CA LEU A 53 -6.81 -11.51 -11.21
C LEU A 53 -7.98 -10.51 -11.20
N ALA A 54 -9.21 -11.00 -11.42
CA ALA A 54 -10.41 -10.16 -11.39
C ALA A 54 -10.67 -9.56 -10.01
N TYR A 55 -10.50 -10.33 -8.94
CA TYR A 55 -10.64 -9.82 -7.57
C TYR A 55 -9.57 -8.78 -7.24
N PHE A 56 -8.34 -9.01 -7.68
CA PHE A 56 -7.22 -8.09 -7.48
C PHE A 56 -7.45 -6.76 -8.19
N THR A 57 -7.87 -6.79 -9.46
CA THR A 57 -8.17 -5.59 -10.25
C THR A 57 -9.34 -4.83 -9.67
N ASN A 58 -10.40 -5.49 -9.22
CA ASN A 58 -11.56 -4.85 -8.60
C ASN A 58 -11.20 -4.05 -7.34
N ILE A 59 -10.28 -4.56 -6.50
CA ILE A 59 -9.83 -3.84 -5.30
C ILE A 59 -9.01 -2.59 -5.68
N LEU A 60 -8.21 -2.64 -6.74
CA LEU A 60 -7.28 -1.56 -7.11
C LEU A 60 -7.80 -0.63 -8.21
N GLN A 61 -8.83 -1.00 -8.93
CA GLN A 61 -9.37 -0.29 -10.10
C GLN A 61 -9.74 1.18 -9.79
N GLY A 62 -10.12 1.47 -8.54
CA GLY A 62 -10.54 2.82 -8.19
C GLY A 62 -11.92 3.13 -8.77
N MET A 63 -12.11 4.40 -9.12
CA MET A 63 -13.39 4.90 -9.61
C MET A 63 -13.40 4.96 -11.13
N PRO A 64 -14.42 4.41 -11.79
CA PRO A 64 -14.59 4.60 -13.23
C PRO A 64 -14.83 6.09 -13.56
N PRO A 65 -14.53 6.53 -14.78
CA PRO A 65 -14.77 7.91 -15.16
C PRO A 65 -16.26 8.27 -15.00
N TYR A 66 -16.54 9.33 -14.23
CA TYR A 66 -17.91 9.78 -13.99
C TYR A 66 -18.46 10.48 -15.23
N ILE A 67 -19.47 9.89 -15.86
CA ILE A 67 -20.22 10.49 -16.95
C ILE A 67 -21.55 10.98 -16.37
N LYS A 68 -21.76 12.31 -16.36
CA LYS A 68 -22.99 12.91 -15.86
C LYS A 68 -24.16 12.59 -16.80
N THR A 69 -25.02 11.69 -16.36
CA THR A 69 -26.35 11.42 -16.94
C THR A 69 -27.41 11.77 -15.90
N ASP A 70 -28.64 12.00 -16.33
CA ASP A 70 -29.72 12.45 -15.42
C ASP A 70 -29.98 11.48 -14.26
N ASP A 71 -29.69 10.20 -14.44
CA ASP A 71 -29.82 9.14 -13.42
C ASP A 71 -28.51 8.70 -12.80
N SER A 72 -27.39 9.39 -13.05
CA SER A 72 -26.09 8.98 -12.55
C SER A 72 -25.91 9.29 -11.06
N VAL A 73 -25.70 8.26 -10.25
CA VAL A 73 -25.35 8.39 -8.83
C VAL A 73 -23.83 8.29 -8.66
N PHE A 74 -23.26 9.27 -7.98
CA PHE A 74 -21.85 9.23 -7.62
C PHE A 74 -21.60 8.18 -6.53
N THR A 75 -20.89 7.10 -6.87
CA THR A 75 -20.53 6.05 -5.92
C THR A 75 -19.02 6.06 -5.64
N ILE A 76 -18.65 6.18 -4.37
CA ILE A 76 -17.23 6.10 -3.96
C ILE A 76 -16.84 4.63 -3.85
N PRO A 77 -15.74 4.20 -4.48
CA PRO A 77 -15.21 2.83 -4.31
C PRO A 77 -14.60 2.68 -2.91
N VAL A 78 -15.41 2.21 -1.96
CA VAL A 78 -15.08 2.15 -0.53
C VAL A 78 -13.85 1.27 -0.28
N SER A 79 -13.73 0.13 -0.96
CA SER A 79 -12.59 -0.79 -0.84
C SER A 79 -11.28 -0.12 -1.22
N TRP A 80 -11.24 0.55 -2.36
CA TRP A 80 -10.09 1.30 -2.86
C TRP A 80 -9.70 2.43 -1.89
N PHE A 81 -10.70 3.24 -1.48
CA PHE A 81 -10.45 4.35 -0.56
C PHE A 81 -9.88 3.86 0.78
N LEU A 82 -10.49 2.84 1.39
CA LEU A 82 -10.03 2.30 2.68
C LEU A 82 -8.65 1.63 2.56
N PHE A 83 -8.37 0.96 1.44
CA PHE A 83 -7.06 0.38 1.19
C PHE A 83 -5.96 1.44 1.25
N TYR A 84 -6.11 2.55 0.52
CA TYR A 84 -5.10 3.62 0.50
C TYR A 84 -5.09 4.45 1.79
N ALA A 85 -6.24 4.76 2.37
CA ALA A 85 -6.31 5.50 3.63
C ALA A 85 -5.58 4.74 4.75
N PHE A 86 -5.80 3.42 4.85
CA PHE A 86 -5.13 2.60 5.83
C PHE A 86 -3.63 2.44 5.55
N LEU A 87 -3.23 2.28 4.28
CA LEU A 87 -1.82 2.29 3.88
C LEU A 87 -1.10 3.54 4.38
N PHE A 88 -1.62 4.72 4.07
CA PHE A 88 -0.99 5.99 4.47
C PHE A 88 -0.99 6.21 5.98
N PHE A 89 -2.01 5.70 6.68
CA PHE A 89 -2.03 5.69 8.13
C PHE A 89 -0.90 4.81 8.73
N VAL A 90 -0.72 3.60 8.21
CA VAL A 90 0.33 2.67 8.69
C VAL A 90 1.72 3.21 8.41
N VAL A 91 1.94 3.73 7.19
CA VAL A 91 3.24 4.23 6.74
C VAL A 91 3.62 5.52 7.46
N GLY A 92 2.69 6.45 7.63
CA GLY A 92 2.96 7.77 8.22
C GLY A 92 3.19 7.75 9.73
N PHE A 93 2.68 6.74 10.42
CA PHE A 93 2.69 6.72 11.89
C PHE A 93 4.08 6.53 12.51
N TYR A 94 4.86 5.55 12.03
CA TYR A 94 6.15 5.23 12.63
C TYR A 94 7.16 6.39 12.53
N PRO A 95 7.37 7.01 11.35
CA PRO A 95 8.31 8.13 11.26
C PRO A 95 7.92 9.32 12.14
N SER A 96 6.61 9.57 12.27
CA SER A 96 6.10 10.63 13.13
C SER A 96 6.35 10.31 14.60
N SER A 97 6.02 9.09 15.07
CA SER A 97 6.25 8.68 16.45
C SER A 97 7.73 8.64 16.81
N ASP A 98 8.58 8.19 15.88
CA ASP A 98 10.03 8.16 16.08
C ASP A 98 10.61 9.57 16.20
N LEU A 99 10.14 10.54 15.42
CA LEU A 99 10.61 11.92 15.47
C LEU A 99 10.36 12.57 16.84
N TYR A 100 9.21 12.31 17.46
CA TYR A 100 8.87 12.83 18.79
C TYR A 100 9.50 12.01 19.93
N GLY A 101 9.97 10.80 19.68
CA GLY A 101 10.52 9.86 20.67
C GLY A 101 12.04 9.66 20.57
N ALA A 102 12.42 8.38 20.44
CA ALA A 102 13.81 7.94 20.40
C ALA A 102 14.58 8.38 19.14
N GLY A 103 13.88 8.82 18.10
CA GLY A 103 14.49 9.26 16.84
C GLY A 103 15.43 10.44 16.98
N LYS A 104 15.20 11.33 17.96
CA LYS A 104 16.14 12.41 18.30
C LYS A 104 17.49 11.85 18.73
N LYS A 105 17.50 10.79 19.55
CA LYS A 105 18.75 10.14 19.98
C LYS A 105 19.45 9.44 18.82
N THR A 106 18.70 8.76 17.95
CA THR A 106 19.26 8.09 16.77
C THR A 106 19.77 9.09 15.74
N LEU A 107 19.16 10.27 15.61
CA LEU A 107 19.62 11.37 14.78
C LEU A 107 21.01 11.85 15.24
N ILE A 108 21.19 12.10 16.53
CA ILE A 108 22.46 12.51 17.12
C ILE A 108 23.55 11.44 16.92
N LEU A 109 23.21 10.16 17.20
CA LEU A 109 24.12 9.02 17.06
C LEU A 109 24.51 8.74 15.61
N SER A 110 23.65 9.04 14.64
CA SER A 110 23.94 8.85 13.20
C SER A 110 25.01 9.81 12.68
N GLY A 111 25.28 10.93 13.37
CA GLY A 111 26.22 11.98 12.99
C GLY A 111 25.89 12.70 11.68
N SER A 112 24.72 12.40 11.07
CA SER A 112 24.30 13.02 9.81
C SER A 112 22.78 12.95 9.65
N ARG A 113 22.15 14.14 9.58
CA ARG A 113 20.71 14.28 9.33
C ARG A 113 20.28 13.58 8.02
N PHE A 114 21.12 13.66 7.00
CA PHE A 114 20.86 13.06 5.69
C PHE A 114 20.76 11.53 5.74
N LYS A 115 21.68 10.85 6.45
CA LYS A 115 21.65 9.39 6.59
C LYS A 115 20.40 8.92 7.35
N TRP A 116 20.07 9.64 8.42
CA TRP A 116 18.87 9.34 9.19
C TRP A 116 17.59 9.49 8.35
N LEU A 117 17.49 10.57 7.55
CA LEU A 117 16.35 10.81 6.67
C LEU A 117 16.23 9.72 5.59
N TRP A 118 17.34 9.37 4.93
CA TRP A 118 17.36 8.30 3.93
C TRP A 118 16.95 6.94 4.50
N SER A 119 17.31 6.64 5.73
CA SER A 119 16.87 5.43 6.42
C SER A 119 15.34 5.39 6.56
N LYS A 120 14.70 6.52 6.86
CA LYS A 120 13.24 6.64 6.95
C LYS A 120 12.56 6.48 5.58
N TYR A 121 13.12 7.05 4.52
CA TYR A 121 12.60 6.85 3.16
C TYR A 121 12.66 5.38 2.73
N ILE A 122 13.79 4.73 2.95
CA ILE A 122 13.96 3.30 2.62
C ILE A 122 12.94 2.46 3.40
N TRP A 123 12.79 2.71 4.71
CA TRP A 123 11.80 2.02 5.53
C TRP A 123 10.37 2.23 4.99
N THR A 124 10.02 3.46 4.60
CA THR A 124 8.71 3.80 4.04
C THR A 124 8.41 2.98 2.78
N VAL A 125 9.34 2.94 1.84
CA VAL A 125 9.20 2.16 0.60
C VAL A 125 9.07 0.66 0.90
N ILE A 126 9.92 0.12 1.77
CA ILE A 126 9.84 -1.29 2.19
C ILE A 126 8.48 -1.60 2.82
N ASN A 127 7.96 -0.71 3.65
CA ASN A 127 6.66 -0.89 4.30
C ASN A 127 5.50 -0.89 3.30
N VAL A 128 5.54 -0.03 2.27
CA VAL A 128 4.57 -0.05 1.16
C VAL A 128 4.63 -1.39 0.41
N ILE A 129 5.82 -1.85 0.04
CA ILE A 129 6.00 -3.15 -0.65
C ILE A 129 5.43 -4.29 0.20
N MET A 130 5.74 -4.32 1.49
CA MET A 130 5.20 -5.33 2.41
C MET A 130 3.69 -5.28 2.52
N TYR A 131 3.09 -4.09 2.48
CA TYR A 131 1.65 -3.90 2.54
C TYR A 131 0.95 -4.50 1.31
N TYR A 132 1.45 -4.22 0.11
CA TYR A 132 0.95 -4.83 -1.12
C TYR A 132 1.15 -6.35 -1.14
N ALA A 133 2.33 -6.81 -0.70
CA ALA A 133 2.60 -8.25 -0.59
C ALA A 133 1.64 -8.95 0.38
N ALA A 134 1.33 -8.34 1.52
CA ALA A 134 0.37 -8.88 2.48
C ALA A 134 -1.03 -8.97 1.87
N MET A 135 -1.50 -7.93 1.15
CA MET A 135 -2.78 -7.95 0.46
C MET A 135 -2.85 -9.06 -0.59
N ILE A 136 -1.82 -9.19 -1.43
CA ILE A 136 -1.74 -10.24 -2.47
C ILE A 136 -1.77 -11.64 -1.83
N LEU A 137 -0.99 -11.86 -0.76
CA LEU A 137 -0.95 -13.14 -0.07
C LEU A 137 -2.30 -13.50 0.55
N VAL A 138 -2.99 -12.54 1.18
CA VAL A 138 -4.32 -12.77 1.76
C VAL A 138 -5.34 -13.09 0.66
N LEU A 139 -5.36 -12.31 -0.42
CA LEU A 139 -6.26 -12.55 -1.53
C LEU A 139 -6.00 -13.90 -2.20
N ALA A 140 -4.74 -14.26 -2.42
CA ALA A 140 -4.33 -15.55 -2.95
C ALA A 140 -4.78 -16.71 -2.04
N ALA A 141 -4.60 -16.57 -0.72
CA ALA A 141 -5.03 -17.58 0.24
C ALA A 141 -6.55 -17.76 0.22
N VAL A 142 -7.33 -16.68 0.17
CA VAL A 142 -8.80 -16.73 0.11
C VAL A 142 -9.28 -17.37 -1.20
N THR A 143 -8.74 -16.97 -2.34
CA THR A 143 -9.11 -17.52 -3.66
C THR A 143 -8.73 -18.99 -3.79
N CYS A 144 -7.57 -19.41 -3.27
CA CYS A 144 -7.18 -20.81 -3.20
C CYS A 144 -8.12 -21.63 -2.30
N ALA A 145 -8.50 -21.09 -1.14
CA ALA A 145 -9.38 -21.78 -0.20
C ALA A 145 -10.79 -22.02 -0.77
N ILE A 146 -11.26 -21.12 -1.65
CA ILE A 146 -12.57 -21.23 -2.32
C ILE A 146 -12.49 -22.06 -3.62
N GLY A 147 -11.28 -22.45 -4.05
CA GLY A 147 -11.06 -23.23 -5.27
C GLY A 147 -11.19 -22.42 -6.58
N LYS A 148 -11.13 -21.09 -6.49
CA LYS A 148 -11.25 -20.15 -7.63
C LYS A 148 -9.91 -19.53 -8.03
N TRP A 149 -8.85 -20.30 -7.99
CA TRP A 149 -7.55 -19.85 -8.46
C TRP A 149 -7.50 -19.84 -10.00
N SER A 150 -7.57 -18.66 -10.58
CA SER A 150 -7.32 -18.43 -12.01
C SER A 150 -6.50 -17.15 -12.20
N THR A 151 -5.49 -17.23 -13.02
CA THR A 151 -4.69 -16.07 -13.46
C THR A 151 -5.00 -15.69 -14.91
N LYS A 152 -6.01 -16.36 -15.50
CA LYS A 152 -6.43 -16.03 -16.87
C LYS A 152 -7.23 -14.72 -16.83
N PRO A 153 -7.02 -13.81 -17.79
CA PRO A 153 -7.90 -12.70 -17.99
C PRO A 153 -9.29 -13.21 -18.42
N ASP A 154 -10.30 -12.85 -17.66
CA ASP A 154 -11.68 -13.22 -17.96
C ASP A 154 -12.34 -12.17 -18.84
N ASP A 155 -13.26 -12.60 -19.73
CA ASP A 155 -13.99 -11.73 -20.66
C ASP A 155 -14.79 -10.62 -19.93
N MET A 156 -15.15 -10.82 -18.68
CA MET A 156 -15.83 -9.84 -17.84
C MET A 156 -14.99 -8.61 -17.49
N LEU A 157 -13.67 -8.73 -17.50
CA LEU A 157 -12.79 -7.56 -17.35
C LEU A 157 -12.86 -6.65 -18.57
N MET A 158 -13.21 -7.20 -19.75
CA MET A 158 -13.51 -6.41 -20.96
C MET A 158 -14.80 -5.61 -20.79
N GLU A 159 -15.85 -6.13 -20.15
CA GLU A 159 -17.08 -5.41 -19.85
C GLU A 159 -16.85 -4.26 -18.87
N MET A 160 -15.84 -4.37 -18.00
CA MET A 160 -15.41 -3.29 -17.11
C MET A 160 -14.58 -2.20 -17.81
N GLY A 161 -14.45 -2.25 -19.15
CA GLY A 161 -13.69 -1.27 -19.93
C GLY A 161 -12.17 -1.43 -19.86
N ILE A 162 -11.70 -2.57 -19.34
CA ILE A 162 -10.29 -2.94 -19.30
C ILE A 162 -10.02 -3.77 -20.55
N ASP A 163 -9.34 -3.21 -21.54
CA ASP A 163 -8.98 -3.93 -22.77
C ASP A 163 -7.92 -4.99 -22.48
N MET A 164 -8.41 -6.21 -22.25
CA MET A 164 -7.58 -7.37 -21.90
C MET A 164 -6.82 -7.98 -23.07
N GLN A 165 -7.12 -7.61 -24.32
CA GLN A 165 -6.30 -8.05 -25.45
C GLN A 165 -4.89 -7.47 -25.37
N GLN A 166 -4.73 -6.31 -24.75
CA GLN A 166 -3.43 -5.74 -24.40
C GLN A 166 -2.73 -6.49 -23.27
N PHE A 167 -3.46 -7.19 -22.39
CA PHE A 167 -2.93 -7.94 -21.24
C PHE A 167 -2.48 -9.39 -21.58
N ALA A 168 -2.62 -9.85 -22.80
CA ALA A 168 -2.25 -11.21 -23.21
C ALA A 168 -0.75 -11.52 -23.10
N THR A 169 0.09 -10.49 -23.04
CA THR A 169 1.53 -10.60 -22.81
C THR A 169 1.79 -10.41 -21.31
N GLY A 170 2.20 -11.44 -20.58
CA GLY A 170 2.37 -11.46 -19.11
C GLY A 170 3.16 -10.29 -18.49
N ASN A 171 3.75 -9.41 -19.29
CA ASN A 171 4.40 -8.17 -18.85
C ASN A 171 3.40 -7.12 -18.36
N GLU A 172 2.16 -7.14 -18.84
CA GLU A 172 1.17 -6.10 -18.52
C GLU A 172 0.55 -6.29 -17.13
N VAL A 173 0.33 -7.53 -16.72
CA VAL A 173 -0.08 -7.86 -15.34
C VAL A 173 0.94 -7.32 -14.33
N LEU A 174 2.23 -7.40 -14.68
CA LEU A 174 3.33 -6.90 -13.87
C LEU A 174 3.31 -5.37 -13.76
N VAL A 175 2.96 -4.67 -14.84
CA VAL A 175 2.79 -3.21 -14.86
C VAL A 175 1.61 -2.79 -13.97
N TRP A 176 0.47 -3.48 -14.05
CA TRP A 176 -0.71 -3.23 -13.22
C TRP A 176 -0.46 -3.46 -11.73
N LEU A 177 0.44 -4.38 -11.39
CA LEU A 177 0.85 -4.63 -10.02
C LEU A 177 1.83 -3.57 -9.52
N ILE A 178 2.85 -3.26 -10.33
CA ILE A 178 3.96 -2.40 -9.93
C ILE A 178 3.57 -0.92 -9.95
N LEU A 179 2.77 -0.48 -10.93
CA LEU A 179 2.44 0.94 -11.08
C LEU A 179 1.69 1.52 -9.88
N PRO A 180 0.61 0.92 -9.35
CA PRO A 180 -0.04 1.41 -8.14
C PRO A 180 0.88 1.41 -6.92
N MET A 181 1.76 0.42 -6.80
CA MET A 181 2.74 0.33 -5.72
C MET A 181 3.78 1.46 -5.81
N LEU A 182 4.25 1.81 -7.01
CA LEU A 182 5.17 2.94 -7.22
C LEU A 182 4.47 4.26 -6.91
N CYS A 183 3.24 4.46 -7.39
CA CYS A 183 2.44 5.65 -7.07
C CYS A 183 2.22 5.80 -5.57
N ALA A 184 1.85 4.72 -4.89
CA ALA A 184 1.67 4.72 -3.44
C ALA A 184 2.98 5.02 -2.70
N SER A 185 4.12 4.48 -3.18
CA SER A 185 5.43 4.76 -2.61
C SER A 185 5.82 6.23 -2.74
N THR A 186 5.57 6.86 -3.90
CA THR A 186 5.85 8.28 -4.11
C THR A 186 4.99 9.16 -3.21
N ILE A 187 3.69 8.89 -3.10
CA ILE A 187 2.78 9.62 -2.20
C ILE A 187 3.22 9.46 -0.74
N ALA A 188 3.58 8.25 -0.31
CA ALA A 188 4.06 7.99 1.04
C ALA A 188 5.35 8.75 1.37
N VAL A 189 6.29 8.86 0.41
CA VAL A 189 7.52 9.65 0.56
C VAL A 189 7.20 11.14 0.64
N VAL A 190 6.28 11.66 -0.16
CA VAL A 190 5.82 13.06 -0.10
C VAL A 190 5.15 13.35 1.24
N GLN A 191 4.30 12.45 1.74
CA GLN A 191 3.68 12.56 3.06
C GLN A 191 4.74 12.63 4.16
N LEU A 192 5.74 11.76 4.13
CA LEU A 192 6.84 11.76 5.09
C LEU A 192 7.63 13.08 5.06
N THR A 193 7.96 13.57 3.86
CA THR A 193 8.65 14.84 3.67
C THR A 193 7.86 16.02 4.25
N SER A 194 6.55 16.04 4.04
CA SER A 194 5.64 17.05 4.58
C SER A 194 5.63 17.07 6.11
N VAL A 195 5.69 15.91 6.75
CA VAL A 195 5.79 15.80 8.21
C VAL A 195 7.10 16.39 8.72
N PHE A 196 8.22 16.08 8.06
CA PHE A 196 9.53 16.61 8.46
C PHE A 196 9.64 18.12 8.25
N CYS A 197 9.15 18.66 7.14
CA CYS A 197 9.15 20.10 6.88
C CYS A 197 8.32 20.90 7.91
N ARG A 198 7.24 20.32 8.42
CA ARG A 198 6.47 20.94 9.51
C ARG A 198 7.25 20.95 10.83
N CYS A 199 7.95 19.88 11.14
CA CYS A 199 8.74 19.78 12.37
C CYS A 199 9.97 20.71 12.36
N ASP A 200 10.65 20.89 11.25
CA ASP A 200 11.77 21.82 11.16
C ASP A 200 11.33 23.25 11.46
N ARG A 201 10.15 23.68 11.00
CA ARG A 201 9.60 25.01 11.34
C ARG A 201 9.39 25.22 12.85
N TRP A 202 9.01 24.18 13.60
CA TRP A 202 8.86 24.24 15.05
C TRP A 202 10.19 24.31 15.79
N ILE A 203 11.24 23.70 15.26
CA ILE A 203 12.58 23.73 15.86
C ILE A 203 13.22 25.13 15.74
N TYR A 204 12.96 25.85 14.65
CA TYR A 204 13.44 27.22 14.45
C TYR A 204 12.63 28.29 15.22
N CYS A 205 11.39 27.99 15.63
CA CYS A 205 10.58 28.91 16.45
C CYS A 205 10.95 28.90 17.94
N PHE A 206 11.79 27.95 18.39
CA PHE A 206 12.21 27.80 19.78
C PHE A 206 13.71 28.03 19.99
N GLN A 207 14.44 28.58 19.00
CA GLN A 207 15.76 29.21 19.14
C GLN A 207 15.62 30.72 19.13
#